data_0832f0bac5a03911786e49d5c90e1e07
#
_entry.id   0832f0bac5a03911786e49d5c90e1e07
#
_cell.length_a   1.000
_cell.length_b   1.000
_cell.length_c   1.000
_cell.angle_alpha   90.00
_cell.angle_beta   90.00
_cell.angle_gamma   90.00
#
_symmetry.space_group_name_H-M   'P 1'
#
loop_
_entity.id
_entity.type
_entity.pdbx_description
1 polymer ?
#
loop_
_entity_poly.entity_id
_entity_poly.type
_entity_poly.pdbx_seq_one_letter_code
_entity_poly.pdbx_strand_id
1 'polypeptide(L)'
;MHGKNFFHKFYYEWWKNIDKFIFFLILLLFITGLFFSLVSTSLIASDRLNTNDYLFFFKHLLFVLLGLIIIFSLSSLDEKKLFVISPIIFLFAIFFMVLVPFIGIEVKGSKRWIDLFFLPRFQPIELVKPFLIIVISLILSSRKYNNILIKYFFSFLTTLIVALLLAIQPDIG
;
A
#
# COMPACT_ATOMS: atom_id res chain seq x y z
N MET A 1 2.85 33.93 -15.21
CA MET A 1 3.89 33.08 -15.83
C MET A 1 4.71 32.22 -14.85
N HIS A 2 4.54 32.35 -13.54
CA HIS A 2 5.34 31.64 -12.52
C HIS A 2 4.99 30.13 -12.33
N GLY A 3 3.78 29.70 -12.62
CA GLY A 3 3.35 28.32 -12.38
C GLY A 3 3.96 27.26 -13.31
N LYS A 4 4.21 27.58 -14.58
CA LYS A 4 4.78 26.61 -15.53
C LYS A 4 6.21 26.17 -15.18
N ASN A 5 7.00 27.09 -14.62
CA ASN A 5 8.38 26.80 -14.22
C ASN A 5 8.46 25.94 -12.95
N PHE A 6 7.47 26.04 -12.04
CA PHE A 6 7.43 25.24 -10.80
C PHE A 6 7.14 23.76 -11.11
N PHE A 7 6.10 23.46 -11.88
CA PHE A 7 5.75 22.08 -12.26
C PHE A 7 6.84 21.41 -13.09
N HIS A 8 7.45 22.15 -14.01
CA HIS A 8 8.54 21.62 -14.84
C HIS A 8 9.78 21.29 -13.99
N LYS A 9 10.14 22.18 -13.06
CA LYS A 9 11.27 21.97 -12.14
C LYS A 9 11.01 20.77 -11.20
N PHE A 10 9.79 20.70 -10.62
CA PHE A 10 9.37 19.60 -9.76
C PHE A 10 9.43 18.25 -10.48
N TYR A 11 8.85 18.16 -11.69
CA TYR A 11 8.88 16.94 -12.50
C TYR A 11 10.32 16.54 -12.87
N TYR A 12 11.17 17.49 -13.22
CA TYR A 12 12.56 17.24 -13.57
C TYR A 12 13.36 16.71 -12.37
N GLU A 13 13.22 17.30 -11.20
CA GLU A 13 13.87 16.84 -9.97
C GLU A 13 13.36 15.45 -9.55
N TRP A 14 12.05 15.22 -9.64
CA TRP A 14 11.46 13.91 -9.39
C TRP A 14 12.04 12.84 -10.33
N TRP A 15 12.04 13.11 -11.63
CA TRP A 15 12.53 12.16 -12.65
C TRP A 15 14.03 11.85 -12.50
N LYS A 16 14.81 12.80 -12.01
CA LYS A 16 16.22 12.62 -11.73
C LYS A 16 16.48 11.69 -10.54
N ASN A 17 15.61 11.72 -9.53
CA ASN A 17 15.80 11.04 -8.25
C ASN A 17 15.20 9.62 -8.19
N ILE A 18 14.29 9.26 -9.11
CA ILE A 18 13.74 7.91 -9.17
C ILE A 18 14.66 6.94 -9.89
N ASP A 19 14.63 5.67 -9.47
CA ASP A 19 15.20 4.57 -10.23
C ASP A 19 14.30 4.26 -11.44
N LYS A 20 14.80 4.59 -12.62
CA LYS A 20 14.07 4.45 -13.89
C LYS A 20 13.81 2.99 -14.25
N PHE A 21 14.73 2.10 -13.88
CA PHE A 21 14.58 0.67 -14.18
C PHE A 21 13.44 0.06 -13.35
N ILE A 22 13.42 0.35 -12.04
CA ILE A 22 12.33 -0.09 -11.15
C ILE A 22 11.00 0.51 -11.60
N PHE A 23 10.97 1.81 -11.93
CA PHE A 23 9.76 2.47 -12.42
C PHE A 23 9.24 1.84 -13.71
N PHE A 24 10.12 1.53 -14.65
CA PHE A 24 9.75 0.83 -15.89
C PHE A 24 9.18 -0.57 -15.63
N LEU A 25 9.79 -1.34 -14.71
CA LEU A 25 9.27 -2.66 -14.32
C LEU A 25 7.86 -2.56 -13.71
N ILE A 26 7.60 -1.56 -12.87
CA ILE A 26 6.27 -1.32 -12.28
C ILE A 26 5.25 -1.01 -13.40
N LEU A 27 5.59 -0.14 -14.35
CA LEU A 27 4.72 0.16 -15.49
C LEU A 27 4.44 -1.09 -16.33
N LEU A 28 5.46 -1.90 -16.58
CA LEU A 28 5.30 -3.16 -17.32
C LEU A 28 4.36 -4.12 -16.59
N LEU A 29 4.49 -4.25 -15.26
CA LEU A 29 3.56 -5.04 -14.43
C LEU A 29 2.12 -4.51 -14.50
N PHE A 30 1.93 -3.20 -14.46
CA PHE A 30 0.60 -2.61 -14.58
C PHE A 30 -0.02 -2.85 -15.97
N ILE A 31 0.76 -2.70 -17.03
CA ILE A 31 0.30 -2.94 -18.41
C ILE A 31 -0.07 -4.41 -18.61
N THR A 32 0.78 -5.34 -18.15
CA THR A 32 0.49 -6.77 -18.23
C THR A 32 -0.72 -7.15 -17.38
N GLY A 33 -0.87 -6.57 -16.18
CA GLY A 33 -2.04 -6.76 -15.33
C GLY A 33 -3.33 -6.28 -15.99
N LEU A 34 -3.33 -5.11 -16.63
CA LEU A 34 -4.47 -4.59 -17.40
C LEU A 34 -4.80 -5.48 -18.59
N PHE A 35 -3.79 -5.96 -19.31
CA PHE A 35 -3.98 -6.89 -20.44
C PHE A 35 -4.67 -8.19 -19.97
N PHE A 36 -4.17 -8.82 -18.91
CA PHE A 36 -4.80 -10.03 -18.36
C PHE A 36 -6.20 -9.77 -17.80
N SER A 37 -6.43 -8.61 -17.19
CA SER A 37 -7.75 -8.21 -16.71
C SER A 37 -8.74 -8.06 -17.87
N LEU A 38 -8.31 -7.53 -19.02
CA LEU A 38 -9.15 -7.39 -20.19
C LEU A 38 -9.49 -8.76 -20.79
N VAL A 39 -8.49 -9.61 -21.01
CA VAL A 39 -8.64 -10.87 -21.77
C VAL A 39 -9.28 -11.97 -20.93
N SER A 40 -8.84 -12.15 -19.68
CA SER A 40 -9.23 -13.31 -18.87
C SER A 40 -10.36 -13.01 -17.91
N THR A 41 -10.29 -11.88 -17.20
CA THR A 41 -11.22 -11.59 -16.10
C THR A 41 -12.49 -10.92 -16.60
N SER A 42 -12.37 -10.00 -17.53
CA SER A 42 -13.53 -9.20 -17.98
C SER A 42 -14.53 -10.06 -18.73
N LEU A 43 -14.08 -10.84 -19.71
CA LEU A 43 -14.95 -11.68 -20.54
C LEU A 43 -15.61 -12.81 -19.73
N ILE A 44 -14.83 -13.56 -18.94
CA ILE A 44 -15.35 -14.71 -18.18
C ILE A 44 -16.25 -14.30 -17.04
N ALA A 45 -15.92 -13.19 -16.36
CA ALA A 45 -16.72 -12.74 -15.21
C ALA A 45 -18.00 -12.02 -15.63
N SER A 46 -18.03 -11.32 -16.77
CA SER A 46 -19.24 -10.69 -17.29
C SER A 46 -20.29 -11.72 -17.69
N ASP A 47 -19.90 -12.80 -18.36
CA ASP A 47 -20.79 -13.90 -18.74
C ASP A 47 -21.45 -14.55 -17.51
N ARG A 48 -20.68 -14.72 -16.41
CA ARG A 48 -21.20 -15.34 -15.18
C ARG A 48 -22.13 -14.43 -14.38
N LEU A 49 -21.92 -13.12 -14.43
CA LEU A 49 -22.61 -12.14 -13.59
C LEU A 49 -23.67 -11.34 -14.36
N ASN A 50 -23.87 -11.60 -15.65
CA ASN A 50 -24.74 -10.82 -16.54
C ASN A 50 -24.49 -9.31 -16.44
N THR A 51 -23.22 -8.92 -16.37
CA THR A 51 -22.78 -7.52 -16.26
C THR A 51 -22.07 -7.08 -17.53
N ASN A 52 -21.77 -5.78 -17.61
CA ASN A 52 -21.06 -5.21 -18.74
C ASN A 52 -19.63 -5.79 -18.84
N ASP A 53 -19.24 -6.27 -20.03
CA ASP A 53 -17.98 -6.97 -20.32
C ASP A 53 -16.72 -6.22 -19.87
N TYR A 54 -16.78 -4.91 -19.82
CA TYR A 54 -15.64 -4.07 -19.44
C TYR A 54 -15.65 -3.59 -18.00
N LEU A 55 -16.64 -3.97 -17.18
CA LEU A 55 -16.77 -3.46 -15.81
C LEU A 55 -15.54 -3.76 -14.95
N PHE A 56 -15.03 -4.98 -15.01
CA PHE A 56 -13.85 -5.40 -14.25
C PHE A 56 -12.58 -4.74 -14.76
N PHE A 57 -12.46 -4.57 -16.07
CA PHE A 57 -11.35 -3.84 -16.68
C PHE A 57 -11.31 -2.38 -16.21
N PHE A 58 -12.43 -1.67 -16.26
CA PHE A 58 -12.48 -0.27 -15.80
C PHE A 58 -12.20 -0.12 -14.31
N LYS A 59 -12.69 -1.05 -13.47
CA LYS A 59 -12.32 -1.08 -12.05
C LYS A 59 -10.82 -1.26 -11.87
N HIS A 60 -10.22 -2.21 -12.58
CA HIS A 60 -8.78 -2.43 -12.50
C HIS A 60 -7.99 -1.22 -13.00
N LEU A 61 -8.38 -0.62 -14.13
CA LEU A 61 -7.77 0.60 -14.66
C LEU A 61 -7.80 1.75 -13.63
N LEU A 62 -8.93 1.93 -12.95
CA LEU A 62 -9.06 2.94 -11.88
C LEU A 62 -8.06 2.69 -10.75
N PHE A 63 -7.91 1.43 -10.31
CA PHE A 63 -6.93 1.08 -9.27
C PHE A 63 -5.49 1.28 -9.73
N VAL A 64 -5.17 0.98 -10.97
CA VAL A 64 -3.84 1.25 -11.56
C VAL A 64 -3.56 2.75 -11.56
N LEU A 65 -4.52 3.58 -11.97
CA LEU A 65 -4.36 5.04 -11.94
C LEU A 65 -4.18 5.57 -10.52
N LEU A 66 -4.96 5.10 -9.55
CA LEU A 66 -4.79 5.44 -8.14
C LEU A 66 -3.41 4.99 -7.63
N GLY A 67 -2.97 3.79 -7.98
CA GLY A 67 -1.65 3.29 -7.64
C GLY A 67 -0.52 4.15 -8.19
N LEU A 68 -0.62 4.60 -9.44
CA LEU A 68 0.34 5.52 -10.04
C LEU A 68 0.37 6.89 -9.33
N ILE A 69 -0.79 7.42 -8.92
CA ILE A 69 -0.86 8.66 -8.13
C ILE A 69 -0.16 8.48 -6.78
N ILE A 70 -0.39 7.36 -6.11
CA ILE A 70 0.26 7.04 -4.82
C ILE A 70 1.78 6.91 -5.00
N ILE A 71 2.24 6.18 -6.02
CA ILE A 71 3.67 6.01 -6.33
C ILE A 71 4.30 7.38 -6.58
N PHE A 72 3.67 8.22 -7.42
CA PHE A 72 4.17 9.55 -7.71
C PHE A 72 4.23 10.42 -6.44
N SER A 73 3.18 10.40 -5.62
CA SER A 73 3.08 11.19 -4.38
C SER A 73 4.15 10.77 -3.35
N LEU A 74 4.30 9.46 -3.11
CA LEU A 74 5.26 8.96 -2.14
C LEU A 74 6.71 9.09 -2.62
N SER A 75 6.98 8.85 -3.90
CA SER A 75 8.33 8.99 -4.47
C SER A 75 8.79 10.45 -4.59
N SER A 76 7.87 11.40 -4.48
CA SER A 76 8.18 12.84 -4.44
C SER A 76 8.53 13.34 -3.05
N LEU A 77 8.38 12.51 -2.01
CA LEU A 77 8.71 12.89 -0.64
C LEU A 77 10.22 12.76 -0.39
N ASP A 78 10.78 13.75 0.30
CA ASP A 78 12.12 13.65 0.85
C ASP A 78 12.17 12.55 1.92
N GLU A 79 13.33 11.88 2.09
CA GLU A 79 13.54 10.85 3.11
C GLU A 79 13.10 11.32 4.51
N LYS A 80 13.42 12.56 4.87
CA LYS A 80 13.06 13.13 6.18
C LYS A 80 11.54 13.18 6.38
N LYS A 81 10.80 13.57 5.34
CA LYS A 81 9.33 13.61 5.38
C LYS A 81 8.75 12.19 5.44
N LEU A 82 9.30 11.28 4.65
CA LEU A 82 8.90 9.89 4.65
C LEU A 82 9.07 9.26 6.04
N PHE A 83 10.19 9.51 6.71
CA PHE A 83 10.47 9.01 8.05
C PHE A 83 9.54 9.60 9.13
N VAL A 84 9.05 10.83 8.95
CA VAL A 84 8.07 11.43 9.88
C VAL A 84 6.66 10.91 9.62
N ILE A 85 6.27 10.74 8.36
CA ILE A 85 4.91 10.34 7.97
C ILE A 85 4.69 8.83 8.19
N SER A 86 5.72 8.01 7.95
CA SER A 86 5.60 6.54 8.00
C SER A 86 5.12 5.98 9.33
N PRO A 87 5.62 6.43 10.51
CA PRO A 87 5.09 5.98 11.80
C PRO A 87 3.62 6.36 12.00
N ILE A 88 3.19 7.50 11.48
CA ILE A 88 1.80 7.98 11.59
C ILE A 88 0.89 7.06 10.76
N ILE A 89 1.27 6.78 9.50
CA ILE A 89 0.51 5.86 8.64
C ILE A 89 0.52 4.45 9.23
N PHE A 90 1.64 4.00 9.78
CA PHE A 90 1.74 2.71 10.44
C PHE A 90 0.78 2.59 11.62
N LEU A 91 0.75 3.58 12.52
CA LEU A 91 -0.18 3.59 13.66
C LEU A 91 -1.64 3.64 13.20
N PHE A 92 -1.94 4.41 12.17
CA PHE A 92 -3.26 4.45 11.54
C PHE A 92 -3.66 3.08 10.98
N ALA A 93 -2.75 2.40 10.27
CA ALA A 93 -2.99 1.07 9.73
C ALA A 93 -3.17 0.02 10.84
N ILE A 94 -2.37 0.08 11.92
CA ILE A 94 -2.54 -0.78 13.11
C ILE A 94 -3.90 -0.53 13.77
N PHE A 95 -4.32 0.72 13.90
CA PHE A 95 -5.64 1.06 14.46
C PHE A 95 -6.77 0.38 13.65
N PHE A 96 -6.74 0.47 12.33
CA PHE A 96 -7.70 -0.25 11.50
C PHE A 96 -7.58 -1.77 11.62
N MET A 97 -6.36 -2.28 11.74
CA MET A 97 -6.13 -3.72 11.91
C MET A 97 -6.77 -4.25 13.21
N VAL A 98 -6.72 -3.46 14.31
CA VAL A 98 -7.43 -3.78 15.57
C VAL A 98 -8.94 -3.72 15.40
N LEU A 99 -9.47 -2.86 14.55
CA LEU A 99 -10.90 -2.74 14.28
C LEU A 99 -11.47 -3.87 13.41
N VAL A 100 -10.66 -4.51 12.57
CA VAL A 100 -11.11 -5.56 11.64
C VAL A 100 -11.97 -6.66 12.29
N PRO A 101 -11.62 -7.25 13.46
CA PRO A 101 -12.46 -8.28 14.10
C PRO A 101 -13.88 -7.79 14.41
N PHE A 102 -14.06 -6.48 14.69
CA PHE A 102 -15.34 -5.88 15.11
C PHE A 102 -16.19 -5.41 13.93
N ILE A 103 -15.60 -4.68 12.98
CA ILE A 103 -16.31 -4.03 11.86
C ILE A 103 -16.00 -4.67 10.50
N GLY A 104 -15.10 -5.63 10.46
CA GLY A 104 -14.68 -6.28 9.23
C GLY A 104 -15.79 -7.14 8.62
N ILE A 105 -15.86 -7.12 7.29
CA ILE A 105 -16.77 -8.01 6.55
C ILE A 105 -16.14 -9.39 6.39
N GLU A 106 -16.99 -10.40 6.52
CA GLU A 106 -16.57 -11.78 6.33
C GLU A 106 -16.52 -12.12 4.83
N VAL A 107 -15.37 -12.55 4.37
CA VAL A 107 -15.16 -13.02 3.00
C VAL A 107 -14.48 -14.38 3.06
N LYS A 108 -15.11 -15.39 2.50
CA LYS A 108 -14.61 -16.79 2.48
C LYS A 108 -14.23 -17.32 3.88
N GLY A 109 -15.06 -17.04 4.89
CA GLY A 109 -14.86 -17.55 6.25
C GLY A 109 -13.88 -16.77 7.12
N SER A 110 -13.36 -15.62 6.66
CA SER A 110 -12.48 -14.78 7.47
C SER A 110 -12.80 -13.30 7.34
N LYS A 111 -12.67 -12.57 8.47
CA LYS A 111 -12.84 -11.13 8.54
C LYS A 111 -11.48 -10.45 8.36
N ARG A 112 -11.20 -9.89 7.18
CA ARG A 112 -9.91 -9.23 6.85
C ARG A 112 -10.11 -7.89 6.18
N TRP A 113 -11.32 -7.62 5.69
CA TRP A 113 -11.64 -6.47 4.86
C TRP A 113 -12.53 -5.51 5.60
N ILE A 114 -12.29 -4.22 5.43
CA ILE A 114 -13.16 -3.14 5.88
C ILE A 114 -13.86 -2.56 4.65
N ASP A 115 -15.17 -2.41 4.73
CA ASP A 115 -15.97 -1.73 3.71
C ASP A 115 -16.22 -0.28 4.17
N LEU A 116 -15.68 0.66 3.44
CA LEU A 116 -15.73 2.08 3.75
C LEU A 116 -16.75 2.81 2.87
N PHE A 117 -17.91 2.23 2.58
CA PHE A 117 -19.04 2.77 1.82
C PHE A 117 -18.68 3.48 0.49
N PHE A 118 -17.71 4.39 0.49
CA PHE A 118 -17.29 5.20 -0.66
C PHE A 118 -15.97 4.74 -1.29
N LEU A 119 -15.23 3.88 -0.61
CA LEU A 119 -13.94 3.37 -1.07
C LEU A 119 -14.05 1.88 -1.38
N PRO A 120 -13.19 1.35 -2.25
CA PRO A 120 -13.10 -0.08 -2.42
C PRO A 120 -12.75 -0.77 -1.10
N ARG A 121 -13.17 -2.01 -0.97
CA ARG A 121 -12.83 -2.85 0.19
C ARG A 121 -11.34 -2.80 0.45
N PHE A 122 -10.99 -2.48 1.67
CA PHE A 122 -9.62 -2.19 2.08
C PHE A 122 -9.17 -3.24 3.11
N GLN A 123 -7.96 -3.75 2.92
CA GLN A 123 -7.33 -4.67 3.85
C GLN A 123 -6.19 -3.95 4.58
N PRO A 124 -6.30 -3.67 5.89
CA PRO A 124 -5.33 -2.85 6.62
C PRO A 124 -3.91 -3.38 6.61
N ILE A 125 -3.74 -4.72 6.60
CA ILE A 125 -2.41 -5.34 6.56
C ILE A 125 -1.58 -4.94 5.33
N GLU A 126 -2.23 -4.62 4.20
CA GLU A 126 -1.53 -4.20 2.99
C GLU A 126 -0.81 -2.84 3.17
N LEU A 127 -1.36 -1.97 4.04
CA LEU A 127 -0.66 -0.76 4.47
C LEU A 127 0.38 -1.05 5.55
N VAL A 128 0.10 -1.95 6.48
CA VAL A 128 1.04 -2.27 7.55
C VAL A 128 2.36 -2.79 7.01
N LYS A 129 2.35 -3.67 6.01
CA LYS A 129 3.55 -4.32 5.45
C LYS A 129 4.66 -3.34 5.05
N PRO A 130 4.46 -2.36 4.15
CA PRO A 130 5.53 -1.45 3.74
C PRO A 130 5.96 -0.51 4.86
N PHE A 131 5.02 -0.01 5.66
CA PHE A 131 5.34 0.93 6.74
C PHE A 131 5.98 0.26 7.95
N LEU A 132 5.72 -1.03 8.20
CA LEU A 132 6.44 -1.82 9.21
C LEU A 132 7.95 -1.85 8.92
N ILE A 133 8.33 -2.08 7.65
CA ILE A 133 9.75 -2.10 7.25
C ILE A 133 10.42 -0.76 7.55
N ILE A 134 9.75 0.35 7.22
CA ILE A 134 10.29 1.69 7.47
C ILE A 134 10.39 1.96 8.97
N VAL A 135 9.38 1.59 9.77
CA VAL A 135 9.37 1.78 11.23
C VAL A 135 10.49 0.96 11.89
N ILE A 136 10.69 -0.30 11.48
CA ILE A 136 11.80 -1.12 11.98
C ILE A 136 13.14 -0.48 11.61
N SER A 137 13.29 -0.01 10.38
CA SER A 137 14.49 0.71 9.95
C SER A 137 14.78 1.94 10.80
N LEU A 138 13.73 2.74 11.14
CA LEU A 138 13.84 3.89 12.03
C LEU A 138 14.28 3.51 13.46
N ILE A 139 13.74 2.42 14.00
CA ILE A 139 14.12 1.93 15.33
C ILE A 139 15.60 1.52 15.33
N LEU A 140 16.02 0.75 14.32
CA LEU A 140 17.40 0.25 14.23
C LEU A 140 18.42 1.36 13.95
N SER A 141 18.05 2.37 13.15
CA SER A 141 18.93 3.51 12.84
C SER A 141 18.92 4.60 13.92
N SER A 142 18.02 4.52 14.90
CA SER A 142 17.88 5.54 15.95
C SER A 142 19.16 5.72 16.75
N ARG A 143 19.62 6.97 16.88
CA ARG A 143 20.75 7.35 17.73
C ARG A 143 20.37 7.52 19.20
N LYS A 144 19.08 7.49 19.52
CA LYS A 144 18.56 7.67 20.88
C LYS A 144 18.98 6.54 21.83
N TYR A 145 19.09 5.33 21.30
CA TYR A 145 19.47 4.12 22.05
C TYR A 145 20.89 3.71 21.66
N ASN A 146 21.82 3.80 22.60
CA ASN A 146 23.21 3.36 22.36
C ASN A 146 23.35 1.83 22.38
N ASN A 147 22.46 1.14 23.12
CA ASN A 147 22.47 -0.32 23.24
C ASN A 147 21.72 -0.96 22.06
N ILE A 148 22.42 -1.77 21.29
CA ILE A 148 21.87 -2.48 20.13
C ILE A 148 20.79 -3.49 20.51
N LEU A 149 20.91 -4.11 21.71
CA LEU A 149 19.90 -5.06 22.20
C LEU A 149 18.54 -4.40 22.41
N ILE A 150 18.53 -3.16 22.88
CA ILE A 150 17.30 -2.40 23.06
C ILE A 150 16.63 -2.14 21.69
N LYS A 151 17.39 -1.83 20.66
CA LYS A 151 16.87 -1.64 19.31
C LYS A 151 16.25 -2.93 18.75
N TYR A 152 16.93 -4.05 18.91
CA TYR A 152 16.41 -5.35 18.49
C TYR A 152 15.16 -5.73 19.29
N PHE A 153 15.12 -5.48 20.59
CA PHE A 153 13.96 -5.72 21.42
C PHE A 153 12.73 -4.93 20.94
N PHE A 154 12.86 -3.64 20.69
CA PHE A 154 11.74 -2.83 20.17
C PHE A 154 11.33 -3.25 18.75
N SER A 155 12.26 -3.58 17.88
CA SER A 155 11.95 -4.09 16.54
C SER A 155 11.21 -5.41 16.60
N PHE A 156 11.66 -6.32 17.44
CA PHE A 156 11.00 -7.60 17.68
C PHE A 156 9.59 -7.41 18.26
N LEU A 157 9.45 -6.55 19.27
CA LEU A 157 8.15 -6.27 19.90
C LEU A 157 7.15 -5.68 18.87
N THR A 158 7.59 -4.74 18.03
CA THR A 158 6.75 -4.16 16.98
C THR A 158 6.29 -5.24 15.99
N THR A 159 7.20 -6.10 15.55
CA THR A 159 6.88 -7.22 14.64
C THR A 159 5.95 -8.22 15.29
N LEU A 160 6.18 -8.54 16.58
CA LEU A 160 5.36 -9.48 17.35
C LEU A 160 3.91 -8.96 17.48
N ILE A 161 3.72 -7.67 17.77
CA ILE A 161 2.38 -7.05 17.85
C ILE A 161 1.64 -7.23 16.50
N VAL A 162 2.30 -6.94 15.38
CA VAL A 162 1.70 -7.10 14.04
C VAL A 162 1.38 -8.57 13.79
N ALA A 163 2.29 -9.50 14.13
CA ALA A 163 2.08 -10.93 13.94
C ALA A 163 0.90 -11.45 14.79
N LEU A 164 0.77 -11.00 16.03
CA LEU A 164 -0.36 -11.37 16.90
C LEU A 164 -1.70 -10.85 16.38
N LEU A 165 -1.73 -9.58 15.91
CA LEU A 165 -2.93 -9.03 15.29
C LEU A 165 -3.32 -9.78 14.01
N LEU A 166 -2.34 -10.21 13.23
CA LEU A 166 -2.58 -11.02 12.04
C LEU A 166 -3.08 -12.44 12.38
N ALA A 167 -2.56 -13.04 13.44
CA ALA A 167 -2.99 -14.37 13.91
C ALA A 167 -4.44 -14.39 14.41
N ILE A 168 -4.93 -13.26 14.96
CA ILE A 168 -6.35 -13.11 15.37
C ILE A 168 -7.27 -13.02 14.13
N GLN A 169 -6.75 -12.52 13.01
CA GLN A 169 -7.45 -12.53 11.73
C GLN A 169 -7.06 -13.85 11.05
N PRO A 170 -7.93 -14.88 10.95
CA PRO A 170 -7.55 -16.17 10.40
C PRO A 170 -7.12 -16.01 8.93
N ASP A 171 -5.85 -15.75 8.74
CA ASP A 171 -5.17 -15.59 7.46
C ASP A 171 -4.16 -16.73 7.26
N ILE A 172 -4.61 -17.94 7.51
CA ILE A 172 -3.89 -19.13 7.12
C ILE A 172 -4.24 -19.36 5.65
N GLY A 173 -3.50 -18.65 4.78
CA GLY A 173 -3.64 -18.75 3.34
C GLY A 173 -3.16 -20.06 2.79
#